data_61b55ed40cb0e52c1ac7e543888bb36a
#
_entry.id   61b55ed40cb0e52c1ac7e543888bb36a
#
_cell.length_a   1.000
_cell.length_b   1.000
_cell.length_c   1.000
_cell.angle_alpha   90.00
_cell.angle_beta   90.00
_cell.angle_gamma   90.00
#
_symmetry.space_group_name_H-M   'P 1'
#
loop_
_entity.id
_entity.type
_entity.pdbx_description
1 polymer ?
#
loop_
_entity_poly.entity_id
_entity_poly.type
_entity_poly.pdbx_seq_one_letter_code
_entity_poly.pdbx_strand_id
1 'polypeptide(L)'
;MRWKILNKSISEKELALWLHLTNIPGIGPVKGANILQHAPVTQISPQLLNDAGWSQHQIDCWSNFSSEQYQSVLKWADSDNHHILYLDHPAYPALLRNTVGAPLILFVIGDPELLNHQQIAMVGSRHPSSDGRSAAKFFTRELVQHGLVITSGLASGIDAICHQEALSAGGKTIAVQGCGLAHIYPAKHKLLAAQILEQGGALVSEFLPQTLPRAEHFPRRNRII
;
A
#
# COMPACT_ATOMS: atom_id res chain seq x y z
N MET A 1 -16.51 -2.22 13.32
CA MET A 1 -16.42 -1.27 14.47
C MET A 1 -14.98 -0.78 14.76
N ARG A 2 -13.92 -1.57 14.52
CA ARG A 2 -12.51 -1.16 14.65
C ARG A 2 -12.05 -0.11 13.61
N TRP A 3 -12.55 -0.15 12.37
CA TRP A 3 -12.25 0.82 11.33
C TRP A 3 -12.53 2.27 11.77
N LYS A 4 -13.65 2.50 12.45
CA LYS A 4 -14.00 3.81 13.02
C LYS A 4 -13.04 4.30 14.13
N ILE A 5 -12.20 3.42 14.67
CA ILE A 5 -11.26 3.79 15.74
C ILE A 5 -9.93 4.28 15.17
N LEU A 6 -9.41 3.68 14.11
CA LEU A 6 -8.15 4.08 13.48
C LEU A 6 -8.29 5.34 12.61
N ASN A 7 -9.45 5.54 11.96
CA ASN A 7 -9.72 6.73 11.12
C ASN A 7 -10.48 7.87 11.86
N LYS A 8 -10.51 7.86 13.19
CA LYS A 8 -11.19 8.92 13.98
C LYS A 8 -10.59 10.33 13.84
N SER A 9 -9.50 10.50 13.12
CA SER A 9 -8.79 11.77 13.02
C SER A 9 -9.23 12.67 11.85
N ILE A 10 -9.89 12.13 10.81
CA ILE A 10 -10.30 12.91 9.64
C ILE A 10 -11.73 12.61 9.19
N SER A 11 -12.36 13.58 8.51
CA SER A 11 -13.68 13.42 7.94
C SER A 11 -13.64 12.60 6.63
N GLU A 12 -14.80 12.01 6.24
CA GLU A 12 -14.93 11.34 4.93
C GLU A 12 -14.58 12.26 3.77
N LYS A 13 -14.94 13.55 3.87
CA LYS A 13 -14.59 14.57 2.88
C LYS A 13 -13.08 14.76 2.78
N GLU A 14 -12.39 14.79 3.90
CA GLU A 14 -10.94 14.94 3.94
C GLU A 14 -10.24 13.71 3.36
N LEU A 15 -10.71 12.50 3.70
CA LEU A 15 -10.19 11.27 3.10
C LEU A 15 -10.43 11.23 1.58
N ALA A 16 -11.61 11.71 1.12
CA ALA A 16 -11.89 11.84 -0.30
C ALA A 16 -10.97 12.86 -1.00
N LEU A 17 -10.54 13.93 -0.34
CA LEU A 17 -9.53 14.86 -0.87
C LEU A 17 -8.15 14.21 -1.01
N TRP A 18 -7.73 13.39 -0.05
CA TRP A 18 -6.51 12.58 -0.16
C TRP A 18 -6.56 11.64 -1.37
N LEU A 19 -7.69 10.94 -1.55
CA LEU A 19 -7.93 10.08 -2.71
C LEU A 19 -7.90 10.88 -4.02
N HIS A 20 -8.50 12.08 -4.02
CA HIS A 20 -8.52 12.96 -5.17
C HIS A 20 -7.12 13.40 -5.58
N LEU A 21 -6.29 13.82 -4.63
CA LEU A 21 -4.91 14.23 -4.86
C LEU A 21 -4.10 13.13 -5.58
N THR A 22 -4.29 11.87 -5.19
CA THR A 22 -3.57 10.73 -5.81
C THR A 22 -4.03 10.39 -7.22
N ASN A 23 -5.22 10.86 -7.63
CA ASN A 23 -5.83 10.53 -8.92
C ASN A 23 -5.72 11.65 -9.96
N ILE A 24 -5.10 12.78 -9.63
CA ILE A 24 -4.89 13.86 -10.61
C ILE A 24 -3.84 13.43 -11.64
N PRO A 25 -4.15 13.51 -12.95
CA PRO A 25 -3.24 13.10 -14.00
C PRO A 25 -1.89 13.83 -13.91
N GLY A 26 -0.79 13.07 -13.95
CA GLY A 26 0.56 13.61 -13.90
C GLY A 26 1.02 14.10 -12.51
N ILE A 27 0.21 13.92 -11.47
CA ILE A 27 0.61 14.16 -10.09
C ILE A 27 1.01 12.82 -9.48
N GLY A 28 2.30 12.60 -9.39
CA GLY A 28 2.87 11.45 -8.67
C GLY A 28 3.10 11.77 -7.19
N PRO A 29 3.54 10.77 -6.42
CA PRO A 29 3.77 10.92 -4.98
C PRO A 29 4.67 12.09 -4.61
N VAL A 30 5.74 12.34 -5.37
CA VAL A 30 6.69 13.44 -5.10
C VAL A 30 6.00 14.81 -5.22
N LYS A 31 5.27 15.06 -6.32
CA LYS A 31 4.55 16.33 -6.50
C LYS A 31 3.43 16.50 -5.47
N GLY A 32 2.71 15.41 -5.17
CA GLY A 32 1.67 15.44 -4.14
C GLY A 32 2.23 15.68 -2.74
N ALA A 33 3.34 15.04 -2.38
CA ALA A 33 4.00 15.30 -1.09
C ALA A 33 4.54 16.73 -0.98
N ASN A 34 5.09 17.28 -2.06
CA ASN A 34 5.57 18.67 -2.07
C ASN A 34 4.45 19.68 -1.76
N ILE A 35 3.25 19.51 -2.33
CA ILE A 35 2.15 20.44 -2.06
C ILE A 35 1.68 20.34 -0.61
N LEU A 36 1.72 19.14 -0.03
CA LEU A 36 1.33 18.91 1.38
C LEU A 36 2.31 19.52 2.39
N GLN A 37 3.55 19.84 1.98
CA GLN A 37 4.49 20.59 2.83
C GLN A 37 4.07 22.07 2.99
N HIS A 38 3.26 22.60 2.09
CA HIS A 38 2.83 24.00 2.09
C HIS A 38 1.43 24.19 2.72
N ALA A 39 0.57 23.19 2.64
CA ALA A 39 -0.77 23.24 3.23
C ALA A 39 -1.34 21.83 3.47
N PRO A 40 -2.16 21.65 4.53
CA PRO A 40 -2.95 20.43 4.67
C PRO A 40 -3.88 20.26 3.47
N VAL A 41 -4.25 19.01 3.17
CA VAL A 41 -5.06 18.66 1.99
C VAL A 41 -6.37 19.45 1.88
N THR A 42 -6.96 19.82 3.03
CA THR A 42 -8.20 20.61 3.13
C THR A 42 -8.03 22.09 2.78
N GLN A 43 -6.80 22.59 2.74
CA GLN A 43 -6.48 24.00 2.50
C GLN A 43 -5.75 24.23 1.17
N ILE A 44 -5.57 23.20 0.36
CA ILE A 44 -4.98 23.33 -0.97
C ILE A 44 -5.92 24.16 -1.85
N SER A 45 -5.45 25.35 -2.27
CA SER A 45 -6.17 26.26 -3.14
C SER A 45 -5.64 26.22 -4.57
N PRO A 46 -6.44 26.61 -5.58
CA PRO A 46 -5.97 26.75 -6.95
C PRO A 46 -4.74 27.67 -7.10
N GLN A 47 -4.67 28.74 -6.29
CA GLN A 47 -3.54 29.66 -6.30
C GLN A 47 -2.26 28.94 -5.83
N LEU A 48 -2.32 28.18 -4.71
CA LEU A 48 -1.19 27.41 -4.21
C LEU A 48 -0.69 26.39 -5.25
N LEU A 49 -1.60 25.74 -5.97
CA LEU A 49 -1.25 24.80 -7.03
C LEU A 49 -0.55 25.49 -8.21
N ASN A 50 -1.04 26.67 -8.61
CA ASN A 50 -0.43 27.48 -9.65
C ASN A 50 1.00 27.90 -9.25
N ASP A 51 1.19 28.38 -8.03
CA ASP A 51 2.48 28.79 -7.49
C ASP A 51 3.45 27.60 -7.38
N ALA A 52 2.94 26.39 -7.16
CA ALA A 52 3.68 25.14 -7.17
C ALA A 52 3.99 24.60 -8.59
N GLY A 53 3.62 25.32 -9.63
CA GLY A 53 3.88 24.97 -11.03
C GLY A 53 3.00 23.85 -11.59
N TRP A 54 1.77 23.71 -11.09
CA TRP A 54 0.80 22.78 -11.67
C TRP A 54 0.21 23.37 -12.95
N SER A 55 -0.05 22.52 -13.94
CA SER A 55 -0.71 22.95 -15.17
C SER A 55 -2.18 23.34 -14.90
N GLN A 56 -2.75 24.22 -15.76
CA GLN A 56 -4.15 24.60 -15.65
C GLN A 56 -5.07 23.37 -15.64
N HIS A 57 -4.81 22.38 -16.48
CA HIS A 57 -5.56 21.12 -16.49
C HIS A 57 -5.52 20.38 -15.13
N GLN A 58 -4.39 20.36 -14.45
CA GLN A 58 -4.27 19.73 -13.12
C GLN A 58 -5.03 20.51 -12.05
N ILE A 59 -4.99 21.87 -12.14
CA ILE A 59 -5.75 22.76 -11.26
C ILE A 59 -7.26 22.60 -11.49
N ASP A 60 -7.69 22.49 -12.73
CA ASP A 60 -9.09 22.24 -13.07
C ASP A 60 -9.56 20.87 -12.57
N CYS A 61 -8.72 19.83 -12.72
CA CYS A 61 -9.00 18.51 -12.15
C CYS A 61 -9.16 18.59 -10.63
N TRP A 62 -8.28 19.29 -9.92
CA TRP A 62 -8.40 19.49 -8.47
C TRP A 62 -9.68 20.21 -8.09
N SER A 63 -10.01 21.28 -8.81
CA SER A 63 -11.18 22.12 -8.53
C SER A 63 -12.52 21.42 -8.80
N ASN A 64 -12.52 20.43 -9.69
CA ASN A 64 -13.68 19.59 -10.00
C ASN A 64 -13.88 18.43 -9.00
N PHE A 65 -13.37 18.58 -7.77
CA PHE A 65 -13.54 17.59 -6.71
C PHE A 65 -15.01 17.31 -6.41
N SER A 66 -15.36 16.03 -6.38
CA SER A 66 -16.61 15.53 -5.81
C SER A 66 -16.32 14.32 -4.93
N SER A 67 -16.78 14.32 -3.69
CA SER A 67 -16.65 13.18 -2.78
C SER A 67 -17.39 11.93 -3.28
N GLU A 68 -18.45 12.12 -4.10
CA GLU A 68 -19.23 11.03 -4.69
C GLU A 68 -18.37 10.10 -5.56
N GLN A 69 -17.35 10.65 -6.22
CA GLN A 69 -16.39 9.86 -7.03
C GLN A 69 -15.66 8.79 -6.23
N TYR A 70 -15.57 8.95 -4.90
CA TYR A 70 -14.81 8.07 -4.02
C TYR A 70 -15.68 7.20 -3.11
N GLN A 71 -17.02 7.27 -3.24
CA GLN A 71 -17.95 6.51 -2.40
C GLN A 71 -17.70 5.00 -2.43
N SER A 72 -17.34 4.44 -3.59
CA SER A 72 -17.02 3.02 -3.71
C SER A 72 -15.76 2.63 -2.94
N VAL A 73 -14.77 3.54 -2.86
CA VAL A 73 -13.52 3.34 -2.12
C VAL A 73 -13.78 3.49 -0.61
N LEU A 74 -14.56 4.49 -0.22
CA LEU A 74 -14.95 4.69 1.18
C LEU A 74 -15.76 3.49 1.68
N LYS A 75 -16.71 3.01 0.87
CA LYS A 75 -17.49 1.79 1.17
C LYS A 75 -16.61 0.54 1.25
N TRP A 76 -15.58 0.42 0.41
CA TRP A 76 -14.61 -0.67 0.52
C TRP A 76 -13.91 -0.66 1.88
N ALA A 77 -13.58 0.51 2.39
CA ALA A 77 -12.96 0.68 3.69
C ALA A 77 -13.89 0.40 4.89
N ASP A 78 -15.21 0.35 4.68
CA ASP A 78 -16.18 -0.06 5.72
C ASP A 78 -16.15 -1.56 6.02
N SER A 79 -15.51 -2.36 5.18
CA SER A 79 -15.34 -3.79 5.41
C SER A 79 -14.38 -4.06 6.57
N ASP A 80 -14.60 -5.14 7.30
CA ASP A 80 -13.73 -5.53 8.40
C ASP A 80 -12.28 -5.72 7.94
N ASN A 81 -11.33 -5.22 8.74
CA ASN A 81 -9.88 -5.28 8.48
C ASN A 81 -9.41 -4.55 7.20
N HIS A 82 -10.25 -3.69 6.60
CA HIS A 82 -9.85 -2.82 5.50
C HIS A 82 -9.49 -1.43 6.04
N HIS A 83 -8.35 -0.89 5.59
CA HIS A 83 -7.83 0.39 6.07
C HIS A 83 -7.32 1.23 4.90
N ILE A 84 -7.46 2.55 5.04
CA ILE A 84 -6.85 3.54 4.15
C ILE A 84 -5.91 4.38 5.02
N LEU A 85 -4.61 4.29 4.74
CA LEU A 85 -3.58 5.06 5.44
C LEU A 85 -3.10 6.15 4.50
N TYR A 86 -3.42 7.41 4.81
CA TYR A 86 -2.84 8.57 4.13
C TYR A 86 -1.47 8.92 4.73
N LEU A 87 -0.65 9.68 4.03
CA LEU A 87 0.77 9.92 4.39
C LEU A 87 0.95 10.41 5.84
N ASP A 88 0.03 11.26 6.34
CA ASP A 88 0.08 11.81 7.70
C ASP A 88 -0.65 10.94 8.74
N HIS A 89 -1.21 9.79 8.33
CA HIS A 89 -1.91 8.89 9.24
C HIS A 89 -0.93 8.32 10.29
N PRO A 90 -1.29 8.25 11.58
CA PRO A 90 -0.40 7.74 12.65
C PRO A 90 0.15 6.32 12.39
N ALA A 91 -0.68 5.43 11.81
CA ALA A 91 -0.27 4.06 11.47
C ALA A 91 0.46 3.96 10.12
N TYR A 92 0.69 5.07 9.39
CA TYR A 92 1.46 5.01 8.15
C TYR A 92 2.91 4.61 8.45
N PRO A 93 3.52 3.64 7.71
CA PRO A 93 4.85 3.13 8.00
C PRO A 93 5.92 4.24 8.03
N ALA A 94 6.56 4.43 9.19
CA ALA A 94 7.50 5.53 9.40
C ALA A 94 8.71 5.47 8.46
N LEU A 95 9.23 4.27 8.21
CA LEU A 95 10.35 4.08 7.28
C LEU A 95 9.94 4.43 5.84
N LEU A 96 8.76 3.97 5.41
CA LEU A 96 8.25 4.25 4.08
C LEU A 96 7.98 5.75 3.87
N ARG A 97 7.44 6.45 4.89
CA ARG A 97 7.19 7.90 4.85
C ARG A 97 8.43 8.71 4.49
N ASN A 98 9.59 8.25 4.95
CA ASN A 98 10.89 8.93 4.73
C ASN A 98 11.53 8.58 3.38
N THR A 99 10.91 7.73 2.57
CA THR A 99 11.45 7.38 1.24
C THR A 99 11.01 8.40 0.19
N VAL A 100 11.91 8.66 -0.78
CA VAL A 100 11.54 9.48 -1.94
C VAL A 100 10.43 8.78 -2.73
N GLY A 101 9.31 9.48 -2.92
CA GLY A 101 8.18 8.93 -3.63
C GLY A 101 7.32 7.98 -2.79
N ALA A 102 7.33 8.11 -1.45
CA ALA A 102 6.38 7.43 -0.59
C ALA A 102 4.94 7.60 -1.10
N PRO A 103 4.13 6.53 -1.17
CA PRO A 103 2.74 6.65 -1.58
C PRO A 103 1.98 7.64 -0.70
N LEU A 104 1.17 8.52 -1.30
CA LEU A 104 0.32 9.43 -0.50
C LEU A 104 -0.78 8.68 0.24
N ILE A 105 -1.16 7.51 -0.27
CA ILE A 105 -2.16 6.60 0.30
C ILE A 105 -1.67 5.16 0.18
N LEU A 106 -1.95 4.39 1.23
CA LEU A 106 -1.86 2.93 1.23
C LEU A 106 -3.24 2.35 1.57
N PHE A 107 -3.65 1.38 0.79
CA PHE A 107 -4.76 0.47 1.09
C PHE A 107 -4.21 -0.75 1.78
N VAL A 108 -4.83 -1.17 2.88
CA VAL A 108 -4.38 -2.30 3.68
C VAL A 108 -5.58 -3.21 3.98
N ILE A 109 -5.39 -4.52 3.82
CA ILE A 109 -6.27 -5.55 4.38
C ILE A 109 -5.45 -6.32 5.41
N GLY A 110 -5.97 -6.50 6.62
CA GLY A 110 -5.29 -7.13 7.75
C GLY A 110 -4.86 -6.13 8.81
N ASP A 111 -3.78 -6.41 9.52
CA ASP A 111 -3.31 -5.59 10.64
C ASP A 111 -2.42 -4.43 10.17
N PRO A 112 -2.89 -3.16 10.22
CA PRO A 112 -2.09 -2.02 9.79
C PRO A 112 -0.91 -1.73 10.72
N GLU A 113 -0.97 -2.10 11.99
CA GLU A 113 0.12 -1.90 12.94
C GLU A 113 1.34 -2.75 12.57
N LEU A 114 1.11 -3.89 11.91
CA LEU A 114 2.18 -4.76 11.43
C LEU A 114 3.16 -4.04 10.49
N LEU A 115 2.70 -3.01 9.77
CA LEU A 115 3.51 -2.24 8.84
C LEU A 115 4.64 -1.44 9.54
N ASN A 116 4.54 -1.22 10.84
CA ASN A 116 5.55 -0.54 11.65
C ASN A 116 6.45 -1.50 12.44
N HIS A 117 6.23 -2.82 12.35
CA HIS A 117 7.11 -3.80 12.96
C HIS A 117 8.45 -3.86 12.25
N GLN A 118 9.47 -4.42 12.93
CA GLN A 118 10.75 -4.73 12.29
C GLN A 118 10.52 -5.74 11.18
N GLN A 119 10.91 -5.38 9.97
CA GLN A 119 10.63 -6.18 8.79
C GLN A 119 11.80 -6.17 7.81
N ILE A 120 11.86 -7.18 6.96
CA ILE A 120 12.86 -7.30 5.92
C ILE A 120 12.21 -7.65 4.58
N ALA A 121 12.67 -6.99 3.53
CA ALA A 121 12.24 -7.27 2.16
C ALA A 121 12.94 -8.53 1.63
N MET A 122 12.16 -9.52 1.22
CA MET A 122 12.65 -10.73 0.55
C MET A 122 12.16 -10.75 -0.88
N VAL A 123 13.06 -10.58 -1.83
CA VAL A 123 12.74 -10.49 -3.27
C VAL A 123 13.66 -11.38 -4.09
N GLY A 124 13.20 -11.77 -5.28
CA GLY A 124 14.04 -12.57 -6.16
C GLY A 124 13.35 -13.05 -7.44
N SER A 125 13.98 -14.03 -8.07
CA SER A 125 13.54 -14.58 -9.35
C SER A 125 12.13 -15.19 -9.28
N ARG A 126 11.35 -14.98 -10.34
CA ARG A 126 10.07 -15.70 -10.55
C ARG A 126 10.27 -17.17 -10.92
N HIS A 127 11.47 -17.54 -11.37
CA HIS A 127 11.89 -18.90 -11.73
C HIS A 127 13.21 -19.23 -11.02
N PRO A 128 13.21 -19.42 -9.67
CA PRO A 128 14.41 -19.68 -8.93
C PRO A 128 14.97 -21.08 -9.20
N SER A 129 16.29 -21.22 -9.13
CA SER A 129 16.98 -22.52 -9.08
C SER A 129 16.61 -23.31 -7.82
N SER A 130 17.01 -24.58 -7.75
CA SER A 130 16.89 -25.40 -6.53
C SER A 130 17.57 -24.72 -5.34
N ASP A 131 18.80 -24.27 -5.52
CA ASP A 131 19.58 -23.62 -4.46
C ASP A 131 18.95 -22.31 -4.03
N GLY A 132 18.43 -21.50 -4.99
CA GLY A 132 17.68 -20.28 -4.70
C GLY A 132 16.43 -20.54 -3.85
N ARG A 133 15.70 -21.63 -4.12
CA ARG A 133 14.54 -22.04 -3.30
C ARG A 133 14.97 -22.44 -1.89
N SER A 134 16.02 -23.23 -1.78
CA SER A 134 16.55 -23.70 -0.50
C SER A 134 17.06 -22.53 0.34
N ALA A 135 17.81 -21.61 -0.26
CA ALA A 135 18.30 -20.39 0.39
C ALA A 135 17.14 -19.51 0.87
N ALA A 136 16.12 -19.26 0.02
CA ALA A 136 14.97 -18.47 0.38
C ALA A 136 14.23 -19.05 1.61
N LYS A 137 14.02 -20.37 1.64
CA LYS A 137 13.41 -21.03 2.79
C LYS A 137 14.27 -20.91 4.05
N PHE A 138 15.56 -21.19 3.94
CA PHE A 138 16.48 -21.13 5.07
C PHE A 138 16.51 -19.73 5.68
N PHE A 139 16.80 -18.70 4.88
CA PHE A 139 16.89 -17.33 5.39
C PHE A 139 15.54 -16.82 5.92
N THR A 140 14.43 -17.13 5.26
CA THR A 140 13.10 -16.73 5.75
C THR A 140 12.83 -17.30 7.15
N ARG A 141 13.10 -18.59 7.36
CA ARG A 141 12.90 -19.23 8.66
C ARG A 141 13.75 -18.60 9.75
N GLU A 142 15.04 -18.40 9.48
CA GLU A 142 15.96 -17.77 10.43
C GLU A 142 15.50 -16.35 10.80
N LEU A 143 15.11 -15.54 9.82
CA LEU A 143 14.65 -14.17 10.04
C LEU A 143 13.35 -14.13 10.88
N VAL A 144 12.41 -15.03 10.60
CA VAL A 144 11.17 -15.18 11.39
C VAL A 144 11.47 -15.60 12.82
N GLN A 145 12.39 -16.53 13.05
CA GLN A 145 12.79 -16.95 14.40
C GLN A 145 13.41 -15.80 15.22
N HIS A 146 14.00 -14.81 14.53
CA HIS A 146 14.49 -13.58 15.16
C HIS A 146 13.42 -12.49 15.28
N GLY A 147 12.14 -12.81 15.05
CA GLY A 147 11.01 -11.90 15.23
C GLY A 147 10.78 -10.92 14.08
N LEU A 148 11.45 -11.10 12.94
CA LEU A 148 11.28 -10.21 11.79
C LEU A 148 10.05 -10.58 10.96
N VAL A 149 9.31 -9.56 10.53
CA VAL A 149 8.22 -9.69 9.56
C VAL A 149 8.81 -9.77 8.15
N ILE A 150 8.31 -10.68 7.33
CA ILE A 150 8.76 -10.80 5.94
C ILE A 150 7.87 -9.96 5.03
N THR A 151 8.46 -9.03 4.28
CA THR A 151 7.77 -8.22 3.29
C THR A 151 8.18 -8.64 1.89
N SER A 152 7.20 -8.90 1.02
CA SER A 152 7.46 -9.31 -0.36
C SER A 152 6.28 -8.96 -1.29
N GLY A 153 6.41 -9.26 -2.58
CA GLY A 153 5.48 -8.80 -3.61
C GLY A 153 4.41 -9.80 -4.06
N LEU A 154 4.27 -10.92 -3.39
CA LEU A 154 3.33 -12.00 -3.76
C LEU A 154 3.53 -12.54 -5.19
N ALA A 155 4.65 -12.27 -5.84
CA ALA A 155 4.97 -12.79 -7.17
C ALA A 155 5.26 -14.30 -7.12
N SER A 156 5.29 -14.95 -8.29
CA SER A 156 5.76 -16.34 -8.39
C SER A 156 7.24 -16.43 -8.01
N GLY A 157 7.69 -17.58 -7.57
CA GLY A 157 9.10 -17.84 -7.23
C GLY A 157 9.47 -17.42 -5.82
N ILE A 158 10.52 -16.65 -5.64
CA ILE A 158 11.08 -16.31 -4.32
C ILE A 158 10.04 -15.64 -3.42
N ASP A 159 9.26 -14.69 -3.92
CA ASP A 159 8.25 -13.98 -3.13
C ASP A 159 7.27 -14.98 -2.48
N ALA A 160 6.67 -15.86 -3.28
CA ALA A 160 5.72 -16.84 -2.78
C ALA A 160 6.36 -17.84 -1.80
N ILE A 161 7.60 -18.25 -2.06
CA ILE A 161 8.35 -19.16 -1.17
C ILE A 161 8.57 -18.50 0.19
N CYS A 162 8.99 -17.23 0.22
CA CYS A 162 9.21 -16.50 1.45
C CYS A 162 7.93 -16.31 2.24
N HIS A 163 6.81 -15.95 1.59
CA HIS A 163 5.52 -15.88 2.28
C HIS A 163 5.11 -17.22 2.89
N GLN A 164 5.17 -18.31 2.11
CA GLN A 164 4.82 -19.65 2.58
C GLN A 164 5.69 -20.11 3.75
N GLU A 165 7.02 -19.90 3.65
CA GLU A 165 7.94 -20.30 4.70
C GLU A 165 7.77 -19.44 5.96
N ALA A 166 7.49 -18.13 5.83
CA ALA A 166 7.19 -17.26 6.97
C ALA A 166 5.97 -17.76 7.75
N LEU A 167 4.88 -18.10 7.04
CA LEU A 167 3.67 -18.67 7.65
C LEU A 167 3.97 -20.04 8.29
N SER A 168 4.72 -20.93 7.61
CA SER A 168 5.08 -22.26 8.10
C SER A 168 5.96 -22.18 9.35
N ALA A 169 6.76 -21.13 9.49
CA ALA A 169 7.59 -20.88 10.67
C ALA A 169 6.83 -20.17 11.82
N GLY A 170 5.52 -19.94 11.67
CA GLY A 170 4.70 -19.26 12.67
C GLY A 170 4.87 -17.74 12.71
N GLY A 171 5.54 -17.16 11.71
CA GLY A 171 5.75 -15.71 11.59
C GLY A 171 4.65 -15.00 10.82
N LYS A 172 4.76 -13.68 10.78
CA LYS A 172 3.87 -12.82 10.00
C LYS A 172 4.54 -12.34 8.72
N THR A 173 3.72 -12.04 7.71
CA THR A 173 4.25 -11.55 6.44
C THR A 173 3.32 -10.49 5.82
N ILE A 174 3.91 -9.56 5.08
CA ILE A 174 3.23 -8.46 4.40
C ILE A 174 3.39 -8.66 2.90
N ALA A 175 2.27 -8.79 2.19
CA ALA A 175 2.25 -8.90 0.73
C ALA A 175 1.90 -7.56 0.08
N VAL A 176 2.86 -6.94 -0.60
CA VAL A 176 2.64 -5.69 -1.33
C VAL A 176 2.17 -6.02 -2.75
N GLN A 177 1.02 -5.50 -3.17
CA GLN A 177 0.38 -5.80 -4.45
C GLN A 177 0.66 -4.71 -5.50
N GLY A 178 0.82 -5.13 -6.77
CA GLY A 178 0.87 -4.23 -7.93
C GLY A 178 -0.48 -4.00 -8.59
N CYS A 179 -1.58 -4.20 -7.86
CA CYS A 179 -2.95 -3.92 -8.27
C CYS A 179 -3.78 -3.58 -7.03
N GLY A 180 -5.02 -3.15 -7.22
CA GLY A 180 -5.96 -2.90 -6.13
C GLY A 180 -6.31 -4.18 -5.36
N LEU A 181 -6.59 -4.05 -4.07
CA LEU A 181 -6.79 -5.17 -3.14
C LEU A 181 -8.13 -5.91 -3.31
N ALA A 182 -9.04 -5.43 -4.17
CA ALA A 182 -10.20 -6.22 -4.60
C ALA A 182 -9.80 -7.39 -5.52
N HIS A 183 -8.55 -7.41 -5.97
CA HIS A 183 -7.98 -8.44 -6.84
C HIS A 183 -6.71 -9.03 -6.24
N ILE A 184 -6.54 -10.34 -6.35
CA ILE A 184 -5.26 -11.00 -6.01
C ILE A 184 -4.53 -11.35 -7.30
N TYR A 185 -3.30 -10.86 -7.43
CA TYR A 185 -2.44 -11.17 -8.56
C TYR A 185 -1.06 -11.68 -8.11
N PRO A 186 -0.59 -12.80 -8.65
CA PRO A 186 -1.27 -13.67 -9.63
C PRO A 186 -2.44 -14.44 -9.02
N ALA A 187 -3.47 -14.74 -9.80
CA ALA A 187 -4.70 -15.38 -9.32
C ALA A 187 -4.47 -16.73 -8.61
N LYS A 188 -3.40 -17.46 -8.98
CA LYS A 188 -3.00 -18.71 -8.31
C LYS A 188 -2.57 -18.55 -6.86
N HIS A 189 -2.26 -17.33 -6.40
CA HIS A 189 -1.86 -17.02 -5.03
C HIS A 189 -3.03 -16.55 -4.14
N LYS A 190 -4.29 -16.71 -4.58
CA LYS A 190 -5.48 -16.37 -3.78
C LYS A 190 -5.47 -17.09 -2.42
N LEU A 191 -5.15 -18.39 -2.42
CA LEU A 191 -5.07 -19.16 -1.18
C LEU A 191 -3.95 -18.65 -0.28
N LEU A 192 -2.78 -18.37 -0.82
CA LEU A 192 -1.66 -17.81 -0.05
C LEU A 192 -2.01 -16.44 0.55
N ALA A 193 -2.68 -15.57 -0.21
CA ALA A 193 -3.14 -14.29 0.30
C ALA A 193 -4.15 -14.44 1.45
N ALA A 194 -5.07 -15.41 1.36
CA ALA A 194 -6.00 -15.74 2.44
C ALA A 194 -5.25 -16.23 3.69
N GLN A 195 -4.30 -17.14 3.55
CA GLN A 195 -3.48 -17.65 4.65
C GLN A 195 -2.65 -16.54 5.34
N ILE A 196 -2.13 -15.57 4.55
CA ILE A 196 -1.44 -14.40 5.10
C ILE A 196 -2.37 -13.63 6.05
N LEU A 197 -3.61 -13.37 5.63
CA LEU A 197 -4.59 -12.65 6.45
C LEU A 197 -5.04 -13.46 7.67
N GLU A 198 -5.33 -14.74 7.50
CA GLU A 198 -5.75 -15.66 8.57
C GLU A 198 -4.72 -15.76 9.70
N GLN A 199 -3.42 -15.67 9.37
CA GLN A 199 -2.32 -15.73 10.34
C GLN A 199 -1.88 -14.34 10.82
N GLY A 200 -2.71 -13.31 10.64
CA GLY A 200 -2.47 -11.96 11.15
C GLY A 200 -1.41 -11.16 10.38
N GLY A 201 -1.18 -11.52 9.11
CA GLY A 201 -0.41 -10.74 8.17
C GLY A 201 -1.22 -9.61 7.52
N ALA A 202 -0.66 -8.98 6.49
CA ALA A 202 -1.32 -7.90 5.77
C ALA A 202 -1.10 -7.97 4.24
N LEU A 203 -2.10 -7.48 3.50
CA LEU A 203 -2.00 -7.16 2.08
C LEU A 203 -1.98 -5.65 1.93
N VAL A 204 -1.08 -5.11 1.13
CA VAL A 204 -0.86 -3.67 0.98
C VAL A 204 -0.82 -3.28 -0.49
N SER A 205 -1.40 -2.14 -0.84
CA SER A 205 -1.32 -1.56 -2.19
C SER A 205 -1.41 -0.04 -2.15
N GLU A 206 -0.77 0.63 -3.11
CA GLU A 206 -0.96 2.07 -3.37
C GLU A 206 -2.08 2.35 -4.40
N PHE A 207 -2.62 1.31 -5.02
CA PHE A 207 -3.62 1.44 -6.07
C PHE A 207 -5.03 1.36 -5.49
N LEU A 208 -5.97 2.12 -6.07
CA LEU A 208 -7.38 2.06 -5.69
C LEU A 208 -7.87 0.59 -5.70
N PRO A 209 -8.75 0.19 -4.79
CA PRO A 209 -9.13 -1.21 -4.58
C PRO A 209 -9.53 -1.98 -5.84
N GLN A 210 -10.21 -1.33 -6.78
CA GLN A 210 -10.68 -1.95 -8.02
C GLN A 210 -9.66 -1.91 -9.17
N THR A 211 -8.45 -1.36 -8.96
CA THR A 211 -7.44 -1.25 -10.01
C THR A 211 -6.96 -2.63 -10.46
N LEU A 212 -7.11 -2.91 -11.75
CA LEU A 212 -6.64 -4.16 -12.36
C LEU A 212 -5.09 -4.20 -12.45
N PRO A 213 -4.47 -5.38 -12.45
CA PRO A 213 -3.04 -5.52 -12.63
C PRO A 213 -2.60 -5.05 -14.03
N ARG A 214 -1.53 -4.24 -14.08
CA ARG A 214 -0.88 -3.77 -15.31
C ARG A 214 0.63 -3.90 -15.17
N ALA A 215 1.33 -4.08 -16.27
CA ALA A 215 2.78 -4.32 -16.28
C ALA A 215 3.56 -3.19 -15.61
N GLU A 216 3.17 -1.94 -15.86
CA GLU A 216 3.79 -0.74 -15.26
C GLU A 216 3.61 -0.58 -13.75
N HIS A 217 2.62 -1.25 -13.17
CA HIS A 217 2.36 -1.19 -11.73
C HIS A 217 3.40 -1.96 -10.91
N PHE A 218 3.98 -3.04 -11.43
CA PHE A 218 4.89 -3.88 -10.67
C PHE A 218 6.22 -3.19 -10.34
N PRO A 219 6.91 -2.52 -11.30
CA PRO A 219 8.09 -1.72 -10.96
C PRO A 219 7.77 -0.60 -9.99
N ARG A 220 6.63 0.07 -10.14
CA ARG A 220 6.19 1.14 -9.26
C ARG A 220 5.96 0.64 -7.84
N ARG A 221 5.32 -0.52 -7.65
CA ARG A 221 5.09 -1.16 -6.36
C ARG A 221 6.39 -1.51 -5.64
N ASN A 222 7.46 -1.91 -6.35
CA ASN A 222 8.70 -2.41 -5.73
C ASN A 222 9.37 -1.40 -4.79
N ARG A 223 9.10 -0.10 -4.93
CA ARG A 223 9.60 0.93 -4.00
C ARG A 223 8.94 0.88 -2.61
N ILE A 224 7.87 0.11 -2.47
CA ILE A 224 7.14 -0.06 -1.19
C ILE A 224 7.65 -1.29 -0.44
N ILE A 225 8.22 -2.25 -1.16
CA ILE A 225 8.86 -3.43 -0.57
C ILE A 225 10.20 -3.02 0.05
#